data_e359c4eb36eaa56b3f13ef7a6f7d0b6f
#
_entry.id   e359c4eb36eaa56b3f13ef7a6f7d0b6f
#
_cell.length_a   1.000
_cell.length_b   1.000
_cell.length_c   1.000
_cell.angle_alpha   90.00
_cell.angle_beta   90.00
_cell.angle_gamma   90.00
#
_symmetry.space_group_name_H-M   'P 1'
#
loop_
_entity.id
_entity.type
_entity.pdbx_description
1 polymer ?
#
loop_
_entity_poly.entity_id
_entity_poly.type
_entity_poly.pdbx_seq_one_letter_code
_entity_poly.pdbx_strand_id
1 'polypeptide(L)'
;MADDRSKKKTTAADKKPIRKPVKKPDPYIAFLDTEFNAFDYYDQNGGKQEIIEIGVVVMRSGKVLDGFRSFCALKNGHTLSRRAQELTGILPVDLETAPSFPEVIEQMNVFLDMYNPHYIYAYGPEDRTQMLKTASLYNIAKAELYYIYKIKDIMKDLADAIAANSKKRTKLSLSLKDMCKLCGIDPEGMHDAYNDALYLGKCSDKILNNEMDPDKIRKLLADKTWLSGYRQARHFKEKREELLLDDEQLRPIRYAIDRLIDEGQYHDYQLQAFWDDLMIMTGREAEYD
;
A
#
# COMPACT_ATOMS: atom_id res chain seq x y z
N MET A 1 -45.67 -10.46 79.85
CA MET A 1 -45.25 -11.20 78.58
C MET A 1 -44.68 -10.15 77.69
N ALA A 2 -43.35 -10.05 77.71
CA ALA A 2 -42.57 -9.11 76.86
C ALA A 2 -41.76 -9.95 75.87
N ASP A 3 -41.97 -9.66 74.58
CA ASP A 3 -41.34 -10.34 73.48
C ASP A 3 -40.04 -9.58 73.08
N ASP A 4 -38.94 -10.20 73.40
CA ASP A 4 -37.60 -9.67 73.17
C ASP A 4 -37.13 -10.12 71.78
N ARG A 5 -37.20 -9.24 70.74
CA ARG A 5 -36.64 -9.48 69.40
C ARG A 5 -35.23 -8.93 69.32
N SER A 6 -34.27 -9.80 69.54
CA SER A 6 -32.88 -9.52 69.34
C SER A 6 -32.56 -9.20 67.83
N LYS A 7 -32.20 -7.95 67.55
CA LYS A 7 -31.67 -7.53 66.23
C LYS A 7 -30.26 -8.10 66.03
N LYS A 8 -30.14 -9.11 65.22
CA LYS A 8 -28.81 -9.53 64.65
C LYS A 8 -28.22 -8.41 63.80
N LYS A 9 -27.14 -7.80 64.27
CA LYS A 9 -26.26 -6.95 63.45
C LYS A 9 -25.53 -7.84 62.45
N THR A 10 -25.87 -7.68 61.18
CA THR A 10 -25.10 -8.23 60.06
C THR A 10 -23.78 -7.46 59.94
N THR A 11 -22.69 -8.12 60.24
CA THR A 11 -21.32 -7.62 60.05
C THR A 11 -21.05 -7.41 58.56
N ALA A 12 -20.51 -6.24 58.22
CA ALA A 12 -20.09 -5.90 56.84
C ALA A 12 -19.06 -6.93 56.34
N ALA A 13 -19.53 -7.78 55.40
CA ALA A 13 -18.66 -8.73 54.74
C ALA A 13 -17.55 -7.98 53.98
N ASP A 14 -16.31 -8.33 54.23
CA ASP A 14 -15.11 -7.86 53.53
C ASP A 14 -15.29 -7.94 52.02
N LYS A 15 -15.58 -6.82 51.38
CA LYS A 15 -15.53 -6.72 49.92
C LYS A 15 -14.07 -6.80 49.49
N LYS A 16 -13.64 -7.97 49.01
CA LYS A 16 -12.34 -8.10 48.35
C LYS A 16 -12.24 -7.02 47.27
N PRO A 17 -11.12 -6.29 47.19
CA PRO A 17 -10.92 -5.27 46.16
C PRO A 17 -11.04 -5.92 44.78
N ILE A 18 -11.96 -5.40 43.96
CA ILE A 18 -12.13 -5.81 42.59
C ILE A 18 -10.82 -5.40 41.87
N ARG A 19 -9.95 -6.36 41.60
CA ARG A 19 -8.74 -6.12 40.77
C ARG A 19 -9.22 -5.65 39.43
N LYS A 20 -8.92 -4.39 39.06
CA LYS A 20 -9.14 -3.88 37.70
C LYS A 20 -8.46 -4.85 36.73
N PRO A 21 -9.12 -5.28 35.65
CA PRO A 21 -8.49 -6.14 34.66
C PRO A 21 -7.22 -5.46 34.16
N VAL A 22 -6.09 -6.15 34.24
CA VAL A 22 -4.84 -5.66 33.68
C VAL A 22 -5.04 -5.59 32.18
N LYS A 23 -5.00 -4.38 31.62
CA LYS A 23 -5.12 -4.16 30.17
C LYS A 23 -3.96 -4.92 29.51
N LYS A 24 -4.27 -5.91 28.68
CA LYS A 24 -3.23 -6.60 27.91
C LYS A 24 -2.50 -5.56 27.07
N PRO A 25 -1.18 -5.65 26.96
CA PRO A 25 -0.44 -4.75 26.11
C PRO A 25 -0.88 -4.93 24.65
N ASP A 26 -0.90 -3.82 23.90
CA ASP A 26 -1.24 -3.87 22.49
C ASP A 26 -0.28 -4.82 21.75
N PRO A 27 -0.76 -5.57 20.75
CA PRO A 27 0.08 -6.51 20.02
C PRO A 27 1.14 -5.80 19.17
N TYR A 28 2.21 -6.49 18.88
CA TYR A 28 3.14 -6.09 17.82
C TYR A 28 2.48 -6.35 16.47
N ILE A 29 2.66 -5.42 15.54
CA ILE A 29 2.22 -5.50 14.16
C ILE A 29 3.44 -5.24 13.28
N ALA A 30 3.68 -6.10 12.32
CA ALA A 30 4.69 -5.88 11.30
C ALA A 30 4.06 -5.42 10.00
N PHE A 31 4.72 -4.51 9.31
CA PHE A 31 4.42 -4.09 7.94
C PHE A 31 5.59 -4.48 7.07
N LEU A 32 5.30 -5.03 5.91
CA LEU A 32 6.30 -5.56 4.99
C LEU A 32 6.02 -5.02 3.60
N ASP A 33 7.09 -4.74 2.90
CA ASP A 33 7.11 -4.44 1.47
C ASP A 33 8.32 -5.10 0.81
N THR A 34 8.26 -5.34 -0.49
CA THR A 34 9.35 -5.96 -1.24
C THR A 34 9.55 -5.31 -2.58
N GLU A 35 10.81 -5.13 -2.96
CA GLU A 35 11.16 -4.84 -4.35
C GLU A 35 11.54 -6.13 -5.07
N PHE A 36 11.17 -6.21 -6.33
CA PHE A 36 11.47 -7.40 -7.14
C PHE A 36 11.94 -7.03 -8.53
N ASN A 37 12.71 -7.91 -9.12
CA ASN A 37 13.27 -7.78 -10.45
C ASN A 37 12.17 -7.85 -11.52
N ALA A 38 11.49 -6.71 -11.74
CA ALA A 38 10.40 -6.58 -12.70
C ALA A 38 10.94 -6.50 -14.11
N PHE A 39 10.31 -7.19 -15.06
CA PHE A 39 10.68 -7.16 -16.47
C PHE A 39 9.72 -6.32 -17.28
N ASP A 40 10.24 -5.65 -18.29
CA ASP A 40 9.44 -5.09 -19.36
C ASP A 40 8.89 -6.21 -20.27
N TYR A 41 7.78 -5.92 -20.93
CA TYR A 41 7.15 -6.83 -21.88
C TYR A 41 8.13 -7.32 -22.99
N TYR A 42 9.16 -6.53 -23.25
CA TYR A 42 10.18 -6.83 -24.27
C TYR A 42 11.45 -7.52 -23.73
N ASP A 43 11.56 -7.72 -22.42
CA ASP A 43 12.73 -8.33 -21.81
C ASP A 43 12.62 -9.86 -21.93
N GLN A 44 12.91 -10.37 -23.15
CA GLN A 44 12.76 -11.78 -23.50
C GLN A 44 13.91 -12.68 -22.98
N ASN A 45 14.83 -12.14 -22.18
CA ASN A 45 16.01 -12.88 -21.72
C ASN A 45 15.74 -13.92 -20.63
N GLY A 46 14.48 -14.40 -20.50
CA GLY A 46 14.14 -15.53 -19.63
C GLY A 46 14.36 -15.28 -18.13
N GLY A 47 14.59 -14.03 -17.75
CA GLY A 47 14.75 -13.64 -16.36
C GLY A 47 13.46 -13.94 -15.58
N LYS A 48 13.60 -14.52 -14.41
CA LYS A 48 12.48 -14.75 -13.51
C LYS A 48 12.38 -13.56 -12.57
N GLN A 49 11.14 -13.08 -12.36
CA GLN A 49 10.90 -12.12 -11.31
C GLN A 49 11.31 -12.75 -9.97
N GLU A 50 12.26 -12.14 -9.29
CA GLU A 50 12.69 -12.56 -7.97
C GLU A 50 12.87 -11.35 -7.07
N ILE A 51 12.78 -11.56 -5.77
CA ILE A 51 12.93 -10.52 -4.76
C ILE A 51 14.37 -10.00 -4.78
N ILE A 52 14.53 -8.68 -4.78
CA ILE A 52 15.81 -7.97 -4.73
C ILE A 52 15.98 -7.13 -3.47
N GLU A 53 14.89 -6.82 -2.76
CA GLU A 53 14.93 -6.15 -1.47
C GLU A 53 13.71 -6.56 -0.62
N ILE A 54 13.93 -6.66 0.69
CA ILE A 54 12.87 -6.87 1.69
C ILE A 54 12.98 -5.80 2.76
N GLY A 55 11.87 -5.11 3.02
CA GLY A 55 11.70 -4.16 4.11
C GLY A 55 10.62 -4.61 5.09
N VAL A 56 10.92 -4.58 6.39
CA VAL A 56 9.95 -4.88 7.44
C VAL A 56 10.07 -3.84 8.54
N VAL A 57 8.92 -3.33 8.98
CA VAL A 57 8.84 -2.39 10.12
C VAL A 57 7.90 -2.96 11.17
N VAL A 58 8.36 -3.04 12.43
CA VAL A 58 7.55 -3.47 13.56
C VAL A 58 7.03 -2.26 14.31
N MET A 59 5.73 -2.23 14.53
CA MET A 59 5.02 -1.16 15.24
C MET A 59 4.24 -1.70 16.42
N ARG A 60 4.00 -0.82 17.41
CA ARG A 60 3.10 -1.07 18.54
C ARG A 60 2.48 0.24 19.00
N SER A 61 1.15 0.27 19.16
CA SER A 61 0.42 1.48 19.57
C SER A 61 0.77 2.71 18.71
N GLY A 62 0.84 2.54 17.39
CA GLY A 62 1.16 3.60 16.42
C GLY A 62 2.62 4.04 16.39
N LYS A 63 3.51 3.44 17.19
CA LYS A 63 4.93 3.78 17.23
C LYS A 63 5.78 2.74 16.53
N VAL A 64 6.70 3.20 15.71
CA VAL A 64 7.77 2.38 15.14
C VAL A 64 8.72 1.98 16.27
N LEU A 65 9.00 0.70 16.37
CA LEU A 65 9.91 0.15 17.39
C LEU A 65 11.23 -0.27 16.79
N ASP A 66 11.17 -0.96 15.65
CA ASP A 66 12.35 -1.51 14.98
C ASP A 66 12.06 -1.78 13.52
N GLY A 67 13.11 -2.09 12.75
CA GLY A 67 12.97 -2.44 11.35
C GLY A 67 14.09 -3.35 10.84
N PHE A 68 13.76 -4.08 9.82
CA PHE A 68 14.64 -4.95 9.07
C PHE A 68 14.69 -4.51 7.61
N ARG A 69 15.88 -4.47 7.04
CA ARG A 69 16.10 -4.20 5.62
C ARG A 69 17.22 -5.07 5.11
N SER A 70 17.03 -5.70 3.96
CA SER A 70 18.11 -6.41 3.27
C SER A 70 17.88 -6.44 1.77
N PHE A 71 18.95 -6.21 1.01
CA PHE A 71 18.99 -6.60 -0.38
C PHE A 71 19.09 -8.12 -0.49
N CYS A 72 18.67 -8.65 -1.65
CA CYS A 72 18.80 -10.06 -1.99
C CYS A 72 19.62 -10.19 -3.27
N ALA A 73 20.73 -10.93 -3.21
CA ALA A 73 21.48 -11.28 -4.41
C ALA A 73 20.60 -12.04 -5.41
N LEU A 74 20.73 -11.70 -6.67
CA LEU A 74 20.08 -12.44 -7.75
C LEU A 74 20.63 -13.86 -7.83
N LYS A 75 19.78 -14.81 -8.17
CA LYS A 75 20.22 -16.20 -8.40
C LYS A 75 21.24 -16.24 -9.55
N ASN A 76 22.24 -17.10 -9.43
CA ASN A 76 23.29 -17.25 -10.43
C ASN A 76 22.73 -17.35 -11.87
N GLY A 77 23.26 -16.51 -12.76
CA GLY A 77 22.82 -16.42 -14.15
C GLY A 77 21.64 -15.49 -14.41
N HIS A 78 21.09 -14.86 -13.36
CA HIS A 78 20.07 -13.82 -13.51
C HIS A 78 20.71 -12.43 -13.49
N THR A 79 20.11 -11.49 -14.21
CA THR A 79 20.57 -10.10 -14.30
C THR A 79 19.47 -9.16 -13.84
N LEU A 80 19.87 -8.06 -13.22
CA LEU A 80 18.92 -7.01 -12.82
C LEU A 80 18.39 -6.28 -14.04
N SER A 81 17.07 -6.28 -14.21
CA SER A 81 16.42 -5.63 -15.34
C SER A 81 16.60 -4.11 -15.29
N ARG A 82 16.63 -3.48 -16.45
CA ARG A 82 16.65 -2.01 -16.55
C ARG A 82 15.44 -1.39 -15.85
N ARG A 83 14.27 -1.99 -16.03
CA ARG A 83 13.05 -1.50 -15.39
C ARG A 83 13.12 -1.54 -13.86
N ALA A 84 13.66 -2.60 -13.28
CA ALA A 84 13.86 -2.66 -11.83
C ALA A 84 14.80 -1.56 -11.36
N GLN A 85 15.92 -1.35 -12.05
CA GLN A 85 16.88 -0.28 -11.75
C GLN A 85 16.22 1.11 -11.82
N GLU A 86 15.46 1.40 -12.87
CA GLU A 86 14.78 2.69 -13.05
C GLU A 86 13.69 2.94 -11.99
N LEU A 87 13.02 1.89 -11.53
CA LEU A 87 11.92 1.99 -10.57
C LEU A 87 12.42 2.12 -9.13
N THR A 88 13.38 1.26 -8.75
CA THR A 88 13.84 1.14 -7.35
C THR A 88 15.11 1.93 -7.08
N GLY A 89 15.87 2.28 -8.12
CA GLY A 89 17.21 2.87 -7.97
C GLY A 89 18.29 1.87 -7.56
N ILE A 90 17.96 0.60 -7.33
CA ILE A 90 18.91 -0.46 -6.97
C ILE A 90 19.82 -0.72 -8.18
N LEU A 91 21.12 -0.76 -7.95
CA LEU A 91 22.11 -1.02 -8.98
C LEU A 91 22.65 -2.46 -8.89
N PRO A 92 23.19 -3.03 -9.97
CA PRO A 92 23.79 -4.37 -9.93
C PRO A 92 24.85 -4.52 -8.84
N VAL A 93 25.66 -3.49 -8.59
CA VAL A 93 26.70 -3.50 -7.55
C VAL A 93 26.14 -3.66 -6.13
N ASP A 94 24.93 -3.17 -5.88
CA ASP A 94 24.27 -3.31 -4.57
C ASP A 94 23.90 -4.77 -4.27
N LEU A 95 23.65 -5.56 -5.32
CA LEU A 95 23.26 -6.96 -5.22
C LEU A 95 24.46 -7.94 -5.26
N GLU A 96 25.63 -7.50 -5.74
CA GLU A 96 26.82 -8.37 -5.87
C GLU A 96 27.29 -8.93 -4.53
N THR A 97 27.19 -8.14 -3.45
CA THR A 97 27.61 -8.53 -2.10
C THR A 97 26.45 -8.79 -1.16
N ALA A 98 25.22 -8.72 -1.65
CA ALA A 98 24.03 -8.98 -0.87
C ALA A 98 23.95 -10.48 -0.51
N PRO A 99 23.36 -10.82 0.63
CA PRO A 99 23.07 -12.22 0.95
C PRO A 99 22.05 -12.81 -0.02
N SER A 100 22.10 -14.12 -0.20
CA SER A 100 21.11 -14.83 -1.01
C SER A 100 19.70 -14.73 -0.40
N PHE A 101 18.66 -14.89 -1.22
CA PHE A 101 17.28 -14.86 -0.72
C PHE A 101 17.02 -15.84 0.44
N PRO A 102 17.53 -17.11 0.46
CA PRO A 102 17.39 -17.99 1.62
C PRO A 102 17.99 -17.41 2.92
N GLU A 103 19.19 -16.81 2.83
CA GLU A 103 19.86 -16.19 3.99
C GLU A 103 19.07 -14.97 4.49
N VAL A 104 18.50 -14.18 3.57
CA VAL A 104 17.64 -13.03 3.96
C VAL A 104 16.35 -13.51 4.63
N ILE A 105 15.75 -14.61 4.18
CA ILE A 105 14.58 -15.19 4.83
C ILE A 105 14.91 -15.68 6.24
N GLU A 106 16.06 -16.32 6.44
CA GLU A 106 16.51 -16.73 7.78
C GLU A 106 16.69 -15.50 8.69
N GLN A 107 17.38 -14.47 8.24
CA GLN A 107 17.57 -13.21 8.98
C GLN A 107 16.23 -12.52 9.31
N MET A 108 15.31 -12.44 8.36
CA MET A 108 13.97 -11.90 8.56
C MET A 108 13.20 -12.73 9.60
N ASN A 109 13.28 -14.05 9.55
CA ASN A 109 12.62 -14.92 10.51
C ASN A 109 13.17 -14.67 11.93
N VAL A 110 14.50 -14.58 12.09
CA VAL A 110 15.14 -14.24 13.39
C VAL A 110 14.66 -12.87 13.89
N PHE A 111 14.60 -11.86 13.02
CA PHE A 111 14.09 -10.54 13.38
C PHE A 111 12.62 -10.60 13.82
N LEU A 112 11.76 -11.29 13.07
CA LEU A 112 10.35 -11.42 13.41
C LEU A 112 10.10 -12.27 14.67
N ASP A 113 10.95 -13.27 14.96
CA ASP A 113 10.87 -14.08 16.18
C ASP A 113 11.11 -13.23 17.45
N MET A 114 11.94 -12.19 17.39
CA MET A 114 12.17 -11.29 18.52
C MET A 114 10.90 -10.55 18.96
N TYR A 115 10.02 -10.24 18.04
CA TYR A 115 8.78 -9.48 18.29
C TYR A 115 7.55 -10.37 18.33
N ASN A 116 7.58 -11.51 17.64
CA ASN A 116 6.44 -12.41 17.44
C ASN A 116 5.16 -11.63 17.08
N PRO A 117 5.15 -10.90 15.96
CA PRO A 117 4.04 -10.01 15.61
C PRO A 117 2.74 -10.79 15.45
N HIS A 118 1.65 -10.23 15.98
CA HIS A 118 0.32 -10.83 15.88
C HIS A 118 -0.20 -10.79 14.44
N TYR A 119 0.13 -9.73 13.73
CA TYR A 119 -0.18 -9.54 12.31
C TYR A 119 1.06 -9.10 11.53
N ILE A 120 1.16 -9.58 10.30
CA ILE A 120 2.11 -9.09 9.30
C ILE A 120 1.27 -8.63 8.11
N TYR A 121 1.38 -7.37 7.75
CA TYR A 121 0.62 -6.76 6.67
C TYR A 121 1.51 -6.33 5.52
N ALA A 122 1.02 -6.53 4.29
CA ALA A 122 1.56 -5.95 3.07
C ALA A 122 0.44 -5.22 2.31
N TYR A 123 0.82 -4.38 1.35
CA TYR A 123 -0.14 -3.62 0.56
C TYR A 123 -0.48 -4.34 -0.75
N GLY A 124 -1.43 -5.24 -0.68
CA GLY A 124 -1.83 -6.12 -1.76
C GLY A 124 -1.26 -7.54 -1.62
N PRO A 125 -1.57 -8.43 -2.56
CA PRO A 125 -1.14 -9.82 -2.53
C PRO A 125 0.23 -10.06 -3.18
N GLU A 126 0.79 -9.04 -3.87
CA GLU A 126 1.97 -9.17 -4.73
C GLU A 126 3.22 -9.56 -3.93
N ASP A 127 3.50 -8.90 -2.82
CA ASP A 127 4.69 -9.17 -1.98
C ASP A 127 4.76 -10.63 -1.58
N ARG A 128 3.69 -11.12 -0.97
CA ARG A 128 3.60 -12.54 -0.57
C ARG A 128 3.75 -13.47 -1.76
N THR A 129 3.14 -13.14 -2.88
CA THR A 129 3.16 -13.97 -4.10
C THR A 129 4.57 -14.03 -4.68
N GLN A 130 5.28 -12.91 -4.78
CA GLN A 130 6.64 -12.86 -5.30
C GLN A 130 7.64 -13.53 -4.35
N MET A 131 7.50 -13.34 -3.03
CA MET A 131 8.30 -14.07 -2.05
C MET A 131 8.15 -15.59 -2.18
N LEU A 132 6.93 -16.10 -2.36
CA LEU A 132 6.70 -17.53 -2.54
C LEU A 132 7.24 -18.05 -3.88
N LYS A 133 7.14 -17.27 -4.96
CA LYS A 133 7.75 -17.60 -6.26
C LYS A 133 9.26 -17.65 -6.14
N THR A 134 9.88 -16.65 -5.51
CA THR A 134 11.33 -16.63 -5.27
C THR A 134 11.76 -17.80 -4.40
N ALA A 135 11.04 -18.09 -3.31
CA ALA A 135 11.31 -19.25 -2.46
C ALA A 135 11.30 -20.58 -3.25
N SER A 136 10.37 -20.70 -4.20
CA SER A 136 10.32 -21.87 -5.08
C SER A 136 11.54 -21.99 -5.99
N LEU A 137 12.16 -20.88 -6.42
CA LEU A 137 13.40 -20.92 -7.22
C LEU A 137 14.58 -21.51 -6.44
N TYR A 138 14.59 -21.31 -5.11
CA TYR A 138 15.63 -21.77 -4.20
C TYR A 138 15.29 -23.09 -3.51
N ASN A 139 14.11 -23.67 -3.77
CA ASN A 139 13.61 -24.90 -3.13
C ASN A 139 13.59 -24.79 -1.58
N ILE A 140 13.23 -23.60 -1.05
CA ILE A 140 13.13 -23.36 0.39
C ILE A 140 12.02 -24.21 0.98
N ALA A 141 12.28 -24.90 2.10
CA ALA A 141 11.31 -25.72 2.76
C ALA A 141 10.13 -24.89 3.30
N LYS A 142 8.91 -25.44 3.21
CA LYS A 142 7.70 -24.71 3.64
C LYS A 142 7.74 -24.27 5.12
N ALA A 143 8.44 -25.02 5.98
CA ALA A 143 8.59 -24.66 7.39
C ALA A 143 9.37 -23.36 7.60
N GLU A 144 10.33 -23.06 6.73
CA GLU A 144 11.13 -21.84 6.77
C GLU A 144 10.35 -20.61 6.28
N LEU A 145 9.23 -20.80 5.59
CA LEU A 145 8.37 -19.74 5.05
C LEU A 145 7.21 -19.36 6.00
N TYR A 146 7.30 -19.73 7.27
CA TYR A 146 6.24 -19.55 8.27
C TYR A 146 5.67 -18.13 8.31
N TYR A 147 6.53 -17.11 8.35
CA TYR A 147 6.09 -15.72 8.40
C TYR A 147 5.52 -15.24 7.06
N ILE A 148 6.03 -15.72 5.94
CA ILE A 148 5.49 -15.39 4.61
C ILE A 148 4.03 -15.87 4.50
N TYR A 149 3.72 -17.07 5.01
CA TYR A 149 2.34 -17.56 5.03
C TYR A 149 1.41 -16.76 5.94
N LYS A 150 1.95 -16.01 6.91
CA LYS A 150 1.18 -15.13 7.79
C LYS A 150 0.89 -13.75 7.20
N ILE A 151 1.56 -13.35 6.12
CA ILE A 151 1.35 -12.05 5.48
C ILE A 151 -0.09 -11.94 4.99
N LYS A 152 -0.74 -10.86 5.39
CA LYS A 152 -2.12 -10.50 5.01
C LYS A 152 -2.11 -9.22 4.19
N ASP A 153 -2.99 -9.17 3.20
CA ASP A 153 -3.28 -7.95 2.46
C ASP A 153 -4.14 -7.01 3.32
N ILE A 154 -3.67 -5.78 3.55
CA ILE A 154 -4.39 -4.74 4.30
C ILE A 154 -5.09 -3.74 3.38
N MET A 155 -4.86 -3.80 2.07
CA MET A 155 -5.37 -2.81 1.11
C MET A 155 -6.89 -2.63 1.20
N LYS A 156 -7.61 -3.74 1.34
CA LYS A 156 -9.08 -3.70 1.44
C LYS A 156 -9.55 -3.03 2.73
N ASP A 157 -8.94 -3.37 3.85
CA ASP A 157 -9.34 -2.81 5.16
C ASP A 157 -9.11 -1.30 5.20
N LEU A 158 -8.01 -0.82 4.62
CA LEU A 158 -7.71 0.60 4.48
C LEU A 158 -8.69 1.30 3.53
N ALA A 159 -8.99 0.69 2.38
CA ALA A 159 -9.97 1.23 1.44
C ALA A 159 -11.37 1.33 2.07
N ASP A 160 -11.80 0.31 2.81
CA ASP A 160 -13.08 0.29 3.51
C ASP A 160 -13.13 1.37 4.62
N ALA A 161 -12.05 1.56 5.39
CA ALA A 161 -11.94 2.61 6.40
C ALA A 161 -11.99 4.02 5.79
N ILE A 162 -11.34 4.24 4.67
CA ILE A 162 -11.39 5.51 3.93
C ILE A 162 -12.80 5.74 3.37
N ALA A 163 -13.41 4.71 2.78
CA ALA A 163 -14.76 4.79 2.21
C ALA A 163 -15.84 5.02 3.27
N ALA A 164 -15.68 4.53 4.49
CA ALA A 164 -16.58 4.79 5.60
C ALA A 164 -16.69 6.28 5.96
N ASN A 165 -15.62 7.04 5.73
CA ASN A 165 -15.55 8.48 5.92
C ASN A 165 -16.08 9.27 4.70
N SER A 166 -16.34 8.60 3.59
CA SER A 166 -17.01 9.16 2.44
C SER A 166 -18.42 8.60 2.36
N LYS A 167 -19.42 9.44 2.15
CA LYS A 167 -20.81 8.99 1.97
C LYS A 167 -21.04 8.14 0.71
N LYS A 168 -19.98 7.75 -0.01
CA LYS A 168 -20.04 6.97 -1.25
C LYS A 168 -19.21 5.69 -1.11
N ARG A 169 -19.86 4.54 -1.25
CA ARG A 169 -19.18 3.24 -1.44
C ARG A 169 -18.60 3.20 -2.86
N THR A 170 -17.33 3.47 -2.99
CA THR A 170 -16.59 3.30 -4.25
C THR A 170 -15.51 2.25 -4.04
N LYS A 171 -15.32 1.37 -5.03
CA LYS A 171 -14.12 0.51 -5.08
C LYS A 171 -12.92 1.42 -5.30
N LEU A 172 -12.16 1.66 -4.23
CA LEU A 172 -10.98 2.52 -4.27
C LEU A 172 -9.75 1.66 -4.54
N SER A 173 -9.07 1.96 -5.62
CA SER A 173 -7.69 1.54 -5.82
C SER A 173 -6.80 2.74 -5.51
N LEU A 174 -6.23 2.77 -4.33
CA LEU A 174 -5.32 3.82 -3.88
C LEU A 174 -3.88 3.31 -4.01
N SER A 175 -2.95 4.19 -4.36
CA SER A 175 -1.53 3.91 -4.22
C SER A 175 -1.06 4.25 -2.80
N LEU A 176 0.08 3.72 -2.37
CA LEU A 176 0.69 4.11 -1.09
C LEU A 176 0.94 5.63 -1.05
N LYS A 177 1.37 6.22 -2.17
CA LYS A 177 1.53 7.68 -2.32
C LYS A 177 0.22 8.46 -2.08
N ASP A 178 -0.92 7.94 -2.56
CA ASP A 178 -2.22 8.57 -2.28
C ASP A 178 -2.56 8.51 -0.79
N MET A 179 -2.31 7.39 -0.13
CA MET A 179 -2.52 7.25 1.31
C MET A 179 -1.62 8.18 2.11
N CYS A 180 -0.36 8.32 1.74
CA CYS A 180 0.55 9.29 2.36
C CYS A 180 -0.01 10.72 2.27
N LYS A 181 -0.51 11.13 1.11
CA LYS A 181 -1.16 12.44 0.93
C LYS A 181 -2.37 12.62 1.83
N LEU A 182 -3.23 11.60 1.95
CA LEU A 182 -4.38 11.63 2.86
C LEU A 182 -3.98 11.79 4.31
N CYS A 183 -2.91 11.13 4.71
CA CYS A 183 -2.37 11.12 6.06
C CYS A 183 -1.50 12.35 6.37
N GLY A 184 -1.25 13.23 5.38
CA GLY A 184 -0.35 14.38 5.54
C GLY A 184 1.10 13.96 5.75
N ILE A 185 1.49 12.84 5.15
CA ILE A 185 2.86 12.31 5.14
C ILE A 185 3.46 12.67 3.78
N ASP A 186 4.62 13.31 3.79
CA ASP A 186 5.40 13.54 2.57
C ASP A 186 6.39 12.38 2.40
N PRO A 187 6.16 11.47 1.43
CA PRO A 187 7.00 10.29 1.29
C PRO A 187 8.26 10.64 0.49
N GLU A 188 9.41 10.47 1.12
CA GLU A 188 10.72 10.50 0.47
C GLU A 188 11.21 9.06 0.22
N GLY A 189 11.93 8.82 -0.90
CA GLY A 189 12.52 7.52 -1.20
C GLY A 189 11.48 6.41 -1.34
N MET A 190 10.43 6.66 -2.11
CA MET A 190 9.49 5.60 -2.51
C MET A 190 10.17 4.61 -3.45
N HIS A 191 9.66 3.39 -3.50
CA HIS A 191 10.27 2.24 -4.15
C HIS A 191 11.59 1.80 -3.47
N ASP A 192 11.63 1.95 -2.17
CA ASP A 192 12.57 1.39 -1.23
C ASP A 192 11.73 0.57 -0.25
N ALA A 193 11.94 -0.73 -0.20
CA ALA A 193 11.06 -1.65 0.52
C ALA A 193 10.91 -1.28 2.00
N TYR A 194 11.97 -0.79 2.65
CA TYR A 194 11.89 -0.36 4.04
C TYR A 194 11.04 0.90 4.22
N ASN A 195 11.24 1.90 3.35
CA ASN A 195 10.46 3.13 3.40
C ASN A 195 8.98 2.87 3.09
N ASP A 196 8.69 2.02 2.12
CA ASP A 196 7.32 1.70 1.74
C ASP A 196 6.61 0.91 2.85
N ALA A 197 7.27 -0.05 3.52
CA ALA A 197 6.77 -0.70 4.72
C ALA A 197 6.53 0.30 5.88
N LEU A 198 7.43 1.27 6.08
CA LEU A 198 7.30 2.33 7.09
C LEU A 198 6.10 3.23 6.82
N TYR A 199 5.94 3.68 5.58
CA TYR A 199 4.81 4.51 5.19
C TYR A 199 3.50 3.75 5.26
N LEU A 200 3.48 2.48 4.85
CA LEU A 200 2.31 1.62 5.01
C LEU A 200 1.88 1.55 6.47
N GLY A 201 2.82 1.32 7.38
CA GLY A 201 2.54 1.27 8.82
C GLY A 201 1.98 2.59 9.36
N LYS A 202 2.63 3.71 9.05
CA LYS A 202 2.18 5.06 9.48
C LYS A 202 0.82 5.43 8.91
N CYS A 203 0.57 5.12 7.64
CA CYS A 203 -0.72 5.38 7.00
C CYS A 203 -1.81 4.49 7.60
N SER A 204 -1.52 3.20 7.81
CA SER A 204 -2.48 2.26 8.40
C SER A 204 -2.92 2.70 9.79
N ASP A 205 -1.99 3.13 10.63
CA ASP A 205 -2.31 3.62 11.98
C ASP A 205 -3.26 4.82 11.91
N LYS A 206 -2.94 5.85 11.11
CA LYS A 206 -3.79 7.04 10.95
C LYS A 206 -5.15 6.73 10.34
N ILE A 207 -5.20 5.89 9.30
CA ILE A 207 -6.44 5.54 8.59
C ILE A 207 -7.37 4.75 9.51
N LEU A 208 -6.86 3.74 10.20
CA LEU A 208 -7.66 2.88 11.08
C LEU A 208 -8.11 3.61 12.36
N ASN A 209 -7.35 4.60 12.83
CA ASN A 209 -7.74 5.49 13.92
C ASN A 209 -8.60 6.68 13.48
N ASN A 210 -8.93 6.76 12.18
CA ASN A 210 -9.75 7.83 11.62
C ASN A 210 -9.13 9.23 11.77
N GLU A 211 -7.81 9.32 11.67
CA GLU A 211 -7.03 10.56 11.77
C GLU A 211 -6.75 11.18 10.40
N MET A 212 -7.71 11.09 9.50
CA MET A 212 -7.60 11.65 8.14
C MET A 212 -8.40 12.93 8.02
N ASP A 213 -7.94 13.83 7.13
CA ASP A 213 -8.66 15.04 6.76
C ASP A 213 -9.83 14.72 5.82
N PRO A 214 -11.10 14.99 6.22
CA PRO A 214 -12.27 14.71 5.39
C PRO A 214 -12.27 15.46 4.05
N ASP A 215 -11.68 16.64 3.97
CA ASP A 215 -11.62 17.43 2.74
C ASP A 215 -10.63 16.82 1.76
N LYS A 216 -9.48 16.36 2.24
CA LYS A 216 -8.52 15.61 1.42
C LYS A 216 -9.11 14.31 0.91
N ILE A 217 -9.91 13.61 1.74
CA ILE A 217 -10.62 12.40 1.30
C ILE A 217 -11.57 12.73 0.15
N ARG A 218 -12.40 13.77 0.29
CA ARG A 218 -13.36 14.17 -0.75
C ARG A 218 -12.66 14.52 -2.06
N LYS A 219 -11.57 15.29 -2.01
CA LYS A 219 -10.77 15.66 -3.18
C LYS A 219 -10.19 14.42 -3.86
N LEU A 220 -9.49 13.57 -3.12
CA LEU A 220 -8.87 12.35 -3.67
C LEU A 220 -9.92 11.44 -4.31
N LEU A 221 -11.10 11.28 -3.70
CA LEU A 221 -12.16 10.44 -4.25
C LEU A 221 -12.75 11.01 -5.55
N ALA A 222 -12.87 12.33 -5.64
CA ALA A 222 -13.29 13.00 -6.87
C ALA A 222 -12.26 12.75 -7.99
N ASP A 223 -10.98 12.96 -7.72
CA ASP A 223 -9.88 12.74 -8.66
C ASP A 223 -9.81 11.28 -9.14
N LYS A 224 -9.95 10.31 -8.23
CA LYS A 224 -9.92 8.88 -8.59
C LYS A 224 -11.15 8.44 -9.38
N THR A 225 -12.32 8.99 -9.08
CA THR A 225 -13.54 8.69 -9.83
C THR A 225 -13.40 9.17 -11.28
N TRP A 226 -12.83 10.36 -11.46
CA TRP A 226 -12.56 10.91 -12.77
C TRP A 226 -11.54 10.07 -13.55
N LEU A 227 -10.39 9.73 -12.93
CA LEU A 227 -9.36 8.87 -13.54
C LEU A 227 -9.88 7.48 -13.89
N SER A 228 -10.78 6.91 -13.07
CA SER A 228 -11.41 5.62 -13.38
C SER A 228 -12.32 5.73 -14.62
N GLY A 229 -13.10 6.78 -14.72
CA GLY A 229 -13.91 7.05 -15.90
C GLY A 229 -13.07 7.23 -17.16
N TYR A 230 -11.98 7.99 -17.06
CA TYR A 230 -11.02 8.20 -18.14
C TYR A 230 -10.36 6.89 -18.61
N ARG A 231 -9.85 6.06 -17.68
CA ARG A 231 -9.28 4.75 -18.02
C ARG A 231 -10.28 3.80 -18.65
N GLN A 232 -11.53 3.82 -18.21
CA GLN A 232 -12.60 3.03 -18.83
C GLN A 232 -12.88 3.53 -20.25
N ALA A 233 -12.98 4.83 -20.46
CA ALA A 233 -13.15 5.41 -21.78
C ALA A 233 -12.00 5.04 -22.73
N ARG A 234 -10.74 5.10 -22.24
CA ARG A 234 -9.56 4.67 -22.99
C ARG A 234 -9.58 3.18 -23.33
N HIS A 235 -9.97 2.32 -22.41
CA HIS A 235 -10.07 0.87 -22.63
C HIS A 235 -11.19 0.53 -23.64
N PHE A 236 -12.32 1.25 -23.64
CA PHE A 236 -13.35 1.10 -24.64
C PHE A 236 -12.85 1.50 -26.03
N LYS A 237 -11.93 2.46 -26.13
CA LYS A 237 -11.34 2.89 -27.38
C LYS A 237 -10.38 1.85 -27.98
N GLU A 238 -9.53 1.24 -27.17
CA GLU A 238 -8.63 0.15 -27.62
C GLU A 238 -9.44 -1.01 -28.22
N LYS A 239 -10.73 -1.11 -27.88
CA LYS A 239 -11.63 -2.15 -28.40
C LYS A 239 -12.51 -1.73 -29.55
N ARG A 240 -12.74 -0.43 -29.86
CA ARG A 240 -13.35 0.06 -31.11
C ARG A 240 -13.94 1.48 -31.09
N GLU A 241 -13.90 2.04 -32.30
CA GLU A 241 -14.67 3.13 -32.92
C GLU A 241 -14.12 4.53 -32.64
N GLU A 242 -13.78 5.21 -33.74
CA GLU A 242 -13.51 6.64 -33.78
C GLU A 242 -14.64 7.37 -33.07
N LEU A 243 -14.34 8.11 -32.02
CA LEU A 243 -15.26 9.03 -31.41
C LEU A 243 -15.50 10.15 -32.41
N LEU A 244 -16.61 10.10 -33.11
CA LEU A 244 -17.04 11.14 -34.08
C LEU A 244 -17.55 12.36 -33.32
N LEU A 245 -16.65 13.08 -32.62
CA LEU A 245 -16.98 14.37 -32.04
C LEU A 245 -16.60 15.47 -33.03
N ASP A 246 -17.56 16.35 -33.33
CA ASP A 246 -17.29 17.55 -34.12
C ASP A 246 -16.72 18.69 -33.27
N ASP A 247 -16.29 19.77 -33.91
CA ASP A 247 -15.67 20.91 -33.24
C ASP A 247 -16.62 21.63 -32.28
N GLU A 248 -17.92 21.58 -32.51
CA GLU A 248 -18.92 22.19 -31.63
C GLU A 248 -19.05 21.39 -30.33
N GLN A 249 -18.91 20.08 -30.39
CA GLN A 249 -18.91 19.18 -29.21
C GLN A 249 -17.61 19.23 -28.44
N LEU A 250 -16.47 19.43 -29.10
CA LEU A 250 -15.16 19.55 -28.47
C LEU A 250 -14.95 20.89 -27.76
N ARG A 251 -15.49 21.98 -28.28
CA ARG A 251 -15.34 23.34 -27.74
C ARG A 251 -15.72 23.47 -26.25
N PRO A 252 -16.87 22.98 -25.77
CA PRO A 252 -17.22 23.06 -24.35
C PRO A 252 -16.30 22.19 -23.46
N ILE A 253 -15.78 21.10 -24.00
CA ILE A 253 -14.83 20.23 -23.27
C ILE A 253 -13.50 20.97 -23.10
N ARG A 254 -12.98 21.61 -24.17
CA ARG A 254 -11.76 22.43 -24.09
C ARG A 254 -11.93 23.57 -23.09
N TYR A 255 -13.02 24.28 -23.15
CA TYR A 255 -13.34 25.38 -22.22
C TYR A 255 -13.37 24.90 -20.76
N ALA A 256 -13.96 23.72 -20.52
CA ALA A 256 -13.99 23.15 -19.17
C ALA A 256 -12.59 22.74 -18.67
N ILE A 257 -11.72 22.24 -19.55
CA ILE A 257 -10.32 21.89 -19.24
C ILE A 257 -9.55 23.15 -18.87
N ASP A 258 -9.59 24.18 -19.71
CA ASP A 258 -8.89 25.44 -19.48
C ASP A 258 -9.31 26.08 -18.15
N ARG A 259 -10.60 26.06 -17.85
CA ARG A 259 -11.13 26.53 -16.57
C ARG A 259 -10.63 25.76 -15.36
N LEU A 260 -10.52 24.41 -15.45
CA LEU A 260 -10.00 23.58 -14.38
C LEU A 260 -8.51 23.79 -14.14
N ILE A 261 -7.75 24.11 -15.19
CA ILE A 261 -6.35 24.54 -15.10
C ILE A 261 -6.25 25.86 -14.37
N ASP A 262 -7.01 26.87 -14.80
CA ASP A 262 -6.99 28.22 -14.22
C ASP A 262 -7.44 28.24 -12.76
N GLU A 263 -8.38 27.39 -12.37
CA GLU A 263 -8.84 27.23 -10.98
C GLU A 263 -7.81 26.45 -10.10
N GLY A 264 -6.72 25.92 -10.69
CA GLY A 264 -5.67 25.17 -9.99
C GLY A 264 -6.17 23.86 -9.35
N GLN A 265 -7.29 23.33 -9.83
CA GLN A 265 -7.90 22.12 -9.29
C GLN A 265 -7.18 20.84 -9.73
N TYR A 266 -6.45 20.92 -10.87
CA TYR A 266 -5.69 19.82 -11.45
C TYR A 266 -4.32 20.31 -11.94
N HIS A 267 -3.38 19.38 -12.09
CA HIS A 267 -2.09 19.70 -12.72
C HIS A 267 -2.24 19.81 -14.24
N ASP A 268 -1.72 20.88 -14.82
CA ASP A 268 -1.79 21.21 -16.25
C ASP A 268 -1.49 20.00 -17.14
N TYR A 269 -0.44 19.25 -16.85
CA TYR A 269 -0.03 18.09 -17.64
C TYR A 269 -1.08 16.97 -17.67
N GLN A 270 -1.91 16.81 -16.63
CA GLN A 270 -2.95 15.77 -16.58
C GLN A 270 -4.14 16.11 -17.46
N LEU A 271 -4.51 17.37 -17.48
CA LEU A 271 -5.62 17.87 -18.30
C LEU A 271 -5.18 18.02 -19.75
N GLN A 272 -3.94 18.42 -19.99
CA GLN A 272 -3.36 18.47 -21.32
C GLN A 272 -3.27 17.07 -21.93
N ALA A 273 -2.76 16.08 -21.20
CA ALA A 273 -2.72 14.68 -21.66
C ALA A 273 -4.12 14.13 -21.99
N PHE A 274 -5.14 14.52 -21.20
CA PHE A 274 -6.50 14.15 -21.52
C PHE A 274 -6.98 14.78 -22.83
N TRP A 275 -6.67 16.05 -23.05
CA TRP A 275 -7.03 16.75 -24.29
C TRP A 275 -6.34 16.13 -25.50
N ASP A 276 -5.03 15.87 -25.39
CA ASP A 276 -4.24 15.24 -26.46
C ASP A 276 -4.79 13.86 -26.82
N ASP A 277 -5.11 13.04 -25.82
CA ASP A 277 -5.75 11.74 -26.04
C ASP A 277 -7.14 11.89 -26.70
N LEU A 278 -7.93 12.91 -26.32
CA LEU A 278 -9.23 13.19 -26.92
C LEU A 278 -9.07 13.61 -28.39
N MET A 279 -8.07 14.44 -28.72
CA MET A 279 -7.76 14.86 -30.09
C MET A 279 -7.34 13.67 -30.95
N ILE A 280 -6.43 12.82 -30.46
CA ILE A 280 -6.06 11.57 -31.14
C ILE A 280 -7.30 10.68 -31.33
N MET A 281 -8.18 10.63 -30.33
CA MET A 281 -9.43 9.85 -30.36
C MET A 281 -10.41 10.31 -31.43
N THR A 282 -10.37 11.56 -31.80
CA THR A 282 -11.25 12.13 -32.84
C THR A 282 -10.57 12.20 -34.21
N GLY A 283 -9.42 11.52 -34.36
CA GLY A 283 -8.66 11.52 -35.62
C GLY A 283 -7.96 12.83 -35.95
N ARG A 284 -7.77 13.71 -34.92
CA ARG A 284 -7.07 14.99 -35.06
C ARG A 284 -5.64 14.86 -34.55
N GLU A 285 -4.70 15.59 -35.12
CA GLU A 285 -3.33 15.70 -34.58
C GLU A 285 -3.37 16.56 -33.31
N ALA A 286 -2.63 16.14 -32.27
CA ALA A 286 -2.41 16.97 -31.09
C ALA A 286 -1.65 18.25 -31.52
N GLU A 287 -2.22 19.40 -31.25
CA GLU A 287 -1.52 20.69 -31.46
C GLU A 287 -0.44 20.80 -30.37
N TYR A 288 0.79 20.50 -30.75
CA TYR A 288 1.96 20.84 -29.94
C TYR A 288 2.36 22.30 -30.29
N ASP A 289 2.01 23.24 -29.42
CA ASP A 289 2.65 24.54 -29.38
C ASP A 289 3.83 24.54 -28.39
#